data_a0c209bbc2ce9ac339504e70a119a95e
#
_entry.id   a0c209bbc2ce9ac339504e70a119a95e
#
_cell.length_a   1.000
_cell.length_b   1.000
_cell.length_c   1.000
_cell.angle_alpha   90.00
_cell.angle_beta   90.00
_cell.angle_gamma   90.00
#
_symmetry.space_group_name_H-M   'P 1'
#
loop_
_entity.id
_entity.type
_entity.pdbx_description
1 polymer ?
#
loop_
_entity_poly.entity_id
_entity_poly.type
_entity_poly.pdbx_seq_one_letter_code
_entity_poly.pdbx_strand_id
1 'polypeptide(L)' 'MKTPVSLEIDGAMVARELDLDVARFRQLMADGKIAVLCERGTGEDANTWRASFYHGQRRARFVVDANGKP' A
#
# COMPACT_ATOMS: atom_id res chain seq x y z
N MET A 1 -9.54 -1.34 17.05
CA MET A 1 -10.25 -0.37 16.25
C MET A 1 -10.37 -0.85 14.81
N LYS A 2 -11.51 -0.64 14.22
CA LYS A 2 -11.75 -1.05 12.87
C LYS A 2 -11.34 -0.01 11.85
N THR A 3 -10.68 -0.41 10.78
CA THR A 3 -10.48 0.48 9.66
C THR A 3 -11.80 0.66 8.91
N PRO A 4 -12.14 1.89 8.52
CA PRO A 4 -13.39 2.11 7.80
C PRO A 4 -13.40 1.50 6.40
N VAL A 5 -12.23 1.26 5.82
CA VAL A 5 -12.09 0.66 4.50
C VAL A 5 -11.09 -0.47 4.57
N SER A 6 -11.47 -1.63 4.03
CA SER A 6 -10.56 -2.76 3.92
C SER A 6 -9.88 -2.67 2.56
N LEU A 7 -8.58 -2.41 2.55
CA LEU A 7 -7.82 -2.31 1.32
C LEU A 7 -7.46 -3.70 0.81
N GLU A 8 -7.74 -3.95 -0.46
CA GLU A 8 -7.47 -5.24 -1.09
C GLU A 8 -6.17 -5.22 -1.89
N ILE A 9 -5.13 -4.65 -1.30
CA ILE A 9 -3.81 -4.64 -1.89
C ILE A 9 -3.07 -5.87 -1.44
N ASP A 10 -2.75 -6.74 -2.39
CA ASP A 10 -2.04 -7.98 -2.11
C ASP A 10 -0.56 -7.66 -1.84
N GLY A 11 -0.02 -8.25 -0.78
CA GLY A 11 1.40 -8.10 -0.47
C GLY A 11 2.32 -8.54 -1.60
N ALA A 12 1.89 -9.52 -2.40
CA ALA A 12 2.68 -9.97 -3.55
C ALA A 12 2.78 -8.87 -4.61
N MET A 13 1.72 -8.08 -4.80
CA MET A 13 1.76 -6.95 -5.73
C MET A 13 2.74 -5.88 -5.26
N VAL A 14 2.70 -5.57 -3.98
CA VAL A 14 3.60 -4.57 -3.40
C VAL A 14 5.05 -5.04 -3.48
N ALA A 15 5.29 -6.30 -3.13
CA ALA A 15 6.64 -6.87 -3.18
C ALA A 15 7.21 -6.77 -4.59
N ARG A 16 6.41 -7.11 -5.60
CA ARG A 16 6.84 -7.03 -6.99
C ARG A 16 7.23 -5.61 -7.38
N GLU A 17 6.41 -4.63 -6.98
CA GLU A 17 6.68 -3.23 -7.32
C GLU A 17 7.92 -2.70 -6.60
N LEU A 18 8.24 -3.26 -5.44
CA LEU A 18 9.44 -2.90 -4.69
C LEU A 18 10.64 -3.76 -5.06
N ASP A 19 10.47 -4.67 -6.04
CA ASP A 19 11.52 -5.58 -6.49
C ASP A 19 12.02 -6.50 -5.36
N LEU A 20 11.06 -6.99 -4.57
CA LEU A 20 11.32 -7.89 -3.46
C LEU A 20 10.52 -9.18 -3.65
N ASP A 21 11.01 -10.30 -3.10
CA ASP A 21 10.15 -11.47 -3.01
C ASP A 21 9.19 -11.30 -1.83
N VAL A 22 8.13 -12.10 -1.81
CA VAL A 22 7.08 -11.97 -0.80
C VAL A 22 7.59 -12.20 0.60
N ALA A 23 8.46 -13.20 0.77
CA ALA A 23 9.00 -13.51 2.10
C ALA A 23 9.85 -12.35 2.63
N ARG A 24 10.68 -11.77 1.77
CA ARG A 24 11.50 -10.62 2.14
C ARG A 24 10.64 -9.40 2.47
N PHE A 25 9.62 -9.17 1.66
CA PHE A 25 8.69 -8.06 1.89
C PHE A 25 8.02 -8.20 3.26
N ARG A 26 7.52 -9.39 3.57
CA ARG A 26 6.87 -9.64 4.86
C ARG A 26 7.82 -9.42 6.03
N GLN A 27 9.07 -9.88 5.88
CA GLN A 27 10.06 -9.69 6.92
C GLN A 27 10.35 -8.22 7.15
N LEU A 28 10.51 -7.46 6.07
CA LEU A 28 10.77 -6.03 6.16
C LEU A 28 9.59 -5.27 6.77
N MET A 29 8.36 -5.68 6.46
CA MET A 29 7.18 -5.09 7.08
C MET A 29 7.17 -5.36 8.59
N ALA A 30 7.46 -6.60 8.99
CA ALA A 30 7.49 -6.98 10.39
C ALA A 30 8.57 -6.22 11.16
N ASP A 31 9.67 -5.92 10.51
CA ASP A 31 10.79 -5.19 11.11
C ASP A 31 10.64 -3.67 11.07
N GLY A 32 9.55 -3.18 10.51
CA GLY A 32 9.31 -1.74 10.39
C GLY A 32 10.24 -1.06 9.39
N LYS A 33 10.75 -1.80 8.41
CA LYS A 33 11.69 -1.26 7.43
C LYS A 33 11.01 -0.70 6.18
N ILE A 34 9.70 -0.86 6.07
CA ILE A 34 8.94 -0.35 4.94
C ILE A 34 7.98 0.71 5.47
N ALA A 35 8.12 1.92 4.97
CA ALA A 35 7.21 3.00 5.33
C ALA A 35 5.96 2.92 4.48
N VAL A 36 4.81 3.11 5.10
CA VAL A 36 3.52 3.06 4.43
C VAL A 36 2.79 4.36 4.66
N LEU A 37 2.29 4.94 3.59
CA LEU A 37 1.50 6.17 3.66
C LEU A 37 0.18 5.94 2.94
N CYS A 38 -0.93 6.16 3.65
CA CYS A 38 -2.27 6.09 3.06
C CYS A 38 -2.87 7.47 3.07
N GLU A 39 -3.30 7.93 1.90
CA GLU A 39 -3.93 9.24 1.75
C GLU A 39 -5.28 9.11 1.10
N ARG A 40 -6.24 9.87 1.57
CA ARG A 40 -7.55 9.95 0.95
C ARG A 40 -7.52 11.01 -0.13
N GLY A 41 -8.13 10.72 -1.27
CA GLY A 41 -8.28 11.70 -2.32
C GLY A 41 -9.23 12.82 -1.92
N THR A 42 -9.20 13.91 -2.67
CA THR A 42 -10.05 15.08 -2.44
C THR A 42 -10.76 15.44 -3.72
N GLY A 43 -11.85 16.22 -3.61
CA GLY A 43 -12.62 16.65 -4.76
C GLY A 43 -13.22 15.46 -5.50
N GLU A 44 -12.91 15.34 -6.77
CA GLU A 44 -13.41 14.23 -7.59
C GLU A 44 -12.86 12.88 -7.13
N ASP A 45 -11.73 12.89 -6.43
CA ASP A 45 -11.08 11.67 -5.94
C ASP A 45 -11.45 11.34 -4.50
N ALA A 46 -12.50 11.97 -3.96
CA ALA A 46 -12.86 11.81 -2.55
C ALA A 46 -13.20 10.37 -2.16
N ASN A 47 -13.55 9.52 -3.13
CA ASN A 47 -13.89 8.13 -2.88
C ASN A 47 -12.73 7.18 -3.19
N THR A 48 -11.53 7.71 -3.36
CA THR A 48 -10.35 6.90 -3.63
C THR A 48 -9.34 7.07 -2.52
N TRP A 49 -8.42 6.11 -2.44
CA TRP A 49 -7.32 6.13 -1.48
C TRP A 49 -6.04 5.87 -2.23
N ARG A 50 -4.98 6.51 -1.79
CA ARG A 50 -3.65 6.27 -2.34
C ARG A 50 -2.80 5.64 -1.25
N ALA A 51 -2.30 4.44 -1.52
CA ALA A 51 -1.38 3.75 -0.63
C ALA A 51 0.00 3.77 -1.25
N SER A 52 0.98 4.23 -0.50
CA SER A 52 2.37 4.29 -0.97
C SER A 52 3.25 3.50 0.00
N PHE A 53 4.13 2.69 -0.56
CA PHE A 53 5.06 1.87 0.21
C PHE A 53 6.47 2.27 -0.21
N TYR A 54 7.33 2.49 0.76
CA TYR A 54 8.70 2.95 0.52
C TYR A 54 9.70 1.99 1.12
N HIS A 55 10.70 1.62 0.34
CA HIS A 55 11.81 0.81 0.82
C HIS A 55 13.09 1.29 0.13
N GLY A 56 13.99 1.91 0.89
CA GLY A 56 15.20 2.47 0.33
C GLY A 56 14.84 3.55 -0.70
N GLN A 57 15.30 3.36 -1.92
CA GLN A 57 15.01 4.28 -3.03
C GLN A 57 13.82 3.82 -3.87
N ARG A 58 13.19 2.72 -3.49
CA ARG A 58 12.07 2.16 -4.24
C ARG A 58 10.76 2.59 -3.63
N ARG A 59 9.75 2.74 -4.48
CA ARG A 59 8.43 3.16 -4.07
C ARG A 59 7.39 2.37 -4.86
N ALA A 60 6.37 1.87 -4.17
CA ALA A 60 5.20 1.27 -4.78
C ALA A 60 4.00 2.12 -4.43
N ARG A 61 3.24 2.54 -5.42
CA ARG A 61 2.06 3.38 -5.22
C ARG A 61 0.85 2.72 -5.84
N PHE A 62 -0.23 2.66 -5.09
CA PHE A 62 -1.49 2.08 -5.54
C PHE A 62 -2.61 3.06 -5.26
N VAL A 63 -3.53 3.19 -6.22
CA VAL A 63 -4.75 3.95 -6.02
C VAL A 63 -5.88 2.93 -5.95
N VAL A 64 -6.67 2.99 -4.89
CA VAL A 64 -7.79 2.06 -4.69
C VAL A 64 -9.10 2.84 -4.72
N ASP A 65 -10.16 2.18 -5.16
CA ASP A 65 -11.48 2.80 -5.25
C ASP A 65 -12.19 2.75 -3.90
N ALA A 66 -13.45 3.19 -3.87
CA ALA A 66 -14.25 3.24 -2.65
C ALA A 66 -14.47 1.86 -2.04
N ASN A 67 -14.30 0.79 -2.82
CA ASN A 67 -14.42 -0.59 -2.36
C ASN A 67 -13.09 -1.16 -1.89
N GLY A 68 -12.01 -0.39 -1.93
CA GLY A 68 -10.69 -0.82 -1.51
C GLY A 68 -9.91 -1.59 -2.56
N LYS A 69 -10.35 -1.58 -3.81
CA LYS A 69 -9.71 -2.32 -4.89
C LYS A 69 -8.81 -1.40 -5.71
N PRO A 70 -7.61 -1.88 -6.02
CA PRO A 70 -6.68 -1.09 -6.83
C PRO A 70 -7.13 -0.92 -8.26
#